data_3d8be6344fe70b5659af8480d7b4da8d
#
_entry.id   3d8be6344fe70b5659af8480d7b4da8d
#
_cell.length_a   1.000
_cell.length_b   1.000
_cell.length_c   1.000
_cell.angle_alpha   90.00
_cell.angle_beta   90.00
_cell.angle_gamma   90.00
#
_symmetry.space_group_name_H-M   'P 1'
#
loop_
_entity.id
_entity.type
_entity.pdbx_description
1 polymer ?
#
loop_
_entity_poly.entity_id
_entity_poly.type
_entity_poly.pdbx_seq_one_letter_code
_entity_poly.pdbx_strand_id
1 'polypeptide(L)'
;FMVFDGVIQFVFTVDRLPGRALRGTYLPDWTRAPFEYTCEADRAPDVPPPNGLETMRSLACELGKGFACARIDFYEVDGNIYFGEITFTDADGLSDFAPSCYNRVFGDRIILPEKKSFKGVML
;
A
#
# COMPACT_ATOMS: atom_id res chain seq x y z
N PHE A 1 -0.88 -2.05 3.05
CA PHE A 1 0.58 -1.81 3.05
C PHE A 1 1.07 -1.65 1.62
N MET A 2 1.68 -0.54 1.33
CA MET A 2 2.38 -0.34 0.05
C MET A 2 3.84 -0.76 0.23
N VAL A 3 4.28 -1.75 -0.55
CA VAL A 3 5.58 -2.41 -0.37
C VAL A 3 6.36 -2.39 -1.69
N PHE A 4 7.63 -1.97 -1.64
CA PHE A 4 8.53 -1.99 -2.78
C PHE A 4 9.68 -2.96 -2.47
N ASP A 5 9.71 -4.08 -3.18
CA ASP A 5 10.68 -5.17 -2.99
C ASP A 5 10.92 -5.54 -1.51
N GLY A 6 9.84 -5.81 -0.79
CA GLY A 6 9.88 -6.19 0.62
C GLY A 6 10.07 -5.04 1.61
N VAL A 7 10.12 -3.78 1.16
CA VAL A 7 10.25 -2.60 2.02
C VAL A 7 8.93 -1.83 2.07
N ILE A 8 8.34 -1.72 3.26
CA ILE A 8 7.11 -0.95 3.43
C ILE A 8 7.40 0.52 3.25
N GLN A 9 6.71 1.16 2.34
CA GLN A 9 6.83 2.59 2.05
C GLN A 9 5.86 3.41 2.88
N PHE A 10 4.62 2.99 2.92
CA PHE A 10 3.56 3.58 3.72
C PHE A 10 2.41 2.59 3.91
N VAL A 11 1.52 2.92 4.81
CA VAL A 11 0.29 2.16 5.08
C VAL A 11 -0.89 3.09 4.89
N PHE A 12 -1.98 2.62 4.33
CA PHE A 12 -3.23 3.36 4.38
C PHE A 12 -4.37 2.49 4.86
N THR A 13 -5.26 3.11 5.59
CA THR A 13 -6.49 2.51 6.08
C THR A 13 -7.65 2.94 5.19
N VAL A 14 -8.61 2.03 5.01
CA VAL A 14 -9.85 2.34 4.30
C VAL A 14 -11.01 1.90 5.19
N ASP A 15 -11.83 2.86 5.58
CA ASP A 15 -13.11 2.59 6.24
C ASP A 15 -14.23 2.85 5.24
N ARG A 16 -14.97 1.80 4.94
CA ARG A 16 -16.08 1.85 3.96
C ARG A 16 -17.38 2.11 4.69
N LEU A 17 -17.86 3.34 4.58
CA LEU A 17 -19.17 3.74 5.04
C LEU A 17 -20.19 3.73 3.88
N PRO A 18 -21.50 3.67 4.16
CA PRO A 18 -22.51 3.80 3.11
C PRO A 18 -22.30 5.08 2.28
N GLY A 19 -22.07 4.91 0.98
CA GLY A 19 -21.91 6.01 0.02
C GLY A 19 -20.59 6.76 0.06
N ARG A 20 -19.64 6.43 0.93
CA ARG A 20 -18.31 7.05 0.98
C ARG A 20 -17.25 6.12 1.57
N ALA A 21 -15.99 6.44 1.31
CA ALA A 21 -14.84 5.81 1.95
C ALA A 21 -14.02 6.87 2.69
N LEU A 22 -13.60 6.54 3.92
CA LEU A 22 -12.64 7.34 4.68
C LEU A 22 -11.26 6.70 4.55
N ARG A 23 -10.23 7.50 4.31
CA ARG A 23 -8.85 7.03 4.19
C ARG A 23 -7.92 7.78 5.13
N GLY A 24 -6.99 7.05 5.71
CA GLY A 24 -5.88 7.61 6.50
C GLY A 24 -4.58 7.01 6.00
N THR A 25 -3.56 7.87 5.82
CA THR A 25 -2.23 7.43 5.36
C THR A 25 -1.23 7.59 6.49
N TYR A 26 -0.43 6.55 6.71
CA TYR A 26 0.53 6.44 7.80
C TYR A 26 1.90 6.04 7.28
N LEU A 27 2.92 6.49 7.99
CA LEU A 27 4.28 5.97 7.82
C LEU A 27 4.39 4.55 8.39
N PRO A 28 5.46 3.81 8.08
CA PRO A 28 5.61 2.43 8.56
C PRO A 28 5.55 2.25 10.08
N ASP A 29 5.88 3.28 10.85
CA ASP A 29 5.81 3.32 12.31
C ASP A 29 4.42 3.71 12.86
N TRP A 30 3.43 3.84 11.99
CA TRP A 30 2.08 4.32 12.27
C TRP A 30 1.96 5.82 12.60
N THR A 31 3.01 6.61 12.42
CA THR A 31 2.91 8.07 12.45
C THR A 31 2.08 8.55 11.26
N ARG A 32 1.21 9.54 11.46
CA ARG A 32 0.43 10.10 10.34
C ARG A 32 1.35 10.63 9.27
N ALA A 33 1.15 10.19 8.04
CA ALA A 33 1.96 10.62 6.92
C ALA A 33 1.73 12.10 6.59
N PRO A 34 2.76 12.83 6.13
CA PRO A 34 2.62 14.21 5.67
C PRO A 34 2.01 14.32 4.26
N PHE A 35 1.43 13.24 3.78
CA PHE A 35 0.77 13.15 2.47
C PHE A 35 -0.47 12.25 2.58
N GLU A 36 -1.37 12.39 1.64
CA GLU A 36 -2.48 11.46 1.43
C GLU A 36 -2.26 10.68 0.13
N TYR A 37 -2.60 9.41 0.16
CA TYR A 37 -2.59 8.54 -1.00
C TYR A 37 -4.00 8.37 -1.53
N THR A 38 -4.21 8.69 -2.79
CA THR A 38 -5.48 8.86 -3.48
C THR A 38 -6.35 10.00 -2.94
N CYS A 39 -6.71 10.91 -3.81
CA CYS A 39 -7.44 12.13 -3.49
C CYS A 39 -8.97 11.99 -3.52
N GLU A 40 -9.53 10.84 -3.86
CA GLU A 40 -10.97 10.66 -4.03
C GLU A 40 -11.73 10.27 -2.76
N ALA A 41 -11.01 9.98 -1.69
CA ALA A 41 -11.63 9.61 -0.43
C ALA A 41 -11.53 10.74 0.59
N ASP A 42 -12.55 10.88 1.42
CA ASP A 42 -12.49 11.78 2.56
C ASP A 42 -11.38 11.34 3.53
N ARG A 43 -10.67 12.32 4.06
CA ARG A 43 -9.64 12.05 5.05
C ARG A 43 -10.28 11.49 6.33
N ALA A 44 -9.82 10.31 6.75
CA ALA A 44 -10.22 9.71 8.01
C ALA A 44 -9.60 10.45 9.21
N PRO A 45 -10.27 10.50 10.36
CA PRO A 45 -9.62 10.81 11.63
C PRO A 45 -8.47 9.84 11.89
N ASP A 46 -7.52 10.24 12.72
CA ASP A 46 -6.45 9.33 13.13
C ASP A 46 -7.04 8.14 13.89
N VAL A 47 -6.58 6.95 13.53
CA VAL A 47 -6.98 5.70 14.18
C VAL A 47 -5.78 5.06 14.86
N PRO A 48 -5.99 4.36 15.99
CA PRO A 48 -4.90 3.63 16.62
C PRO A 48 -4.37 2.52 15.70
N PRO A 49 -3.11 2.09 15.87
CA PRO A 49 -2.60 0.94 15.14
C PRO A 49 -3.40 -0.32 15.48
N PRO A 50 -3.55 -1.24 14.52
CA PRO A 50 -4.11 -2.56 14.82
C PRO A 50 -3.24 -3.30 15.83
N ASN A 51 -3.83 -4.15 16.64
CA ASN A 51 -3.08 -4.93 17.65
C ASN A 51 -2.04 -5.84 16.99
N GLY A 52 -2.35 -6.35 15.80
CA GLY A 52 -1.48 -7.20 15.00
C GLY A 52 -0.51 -6.48 14.08
N LEU A 53 -0.27 -5.17 14.26
CA LEU A 53 0.55 -4.36 13.34
C LEU A 53 1.92 -4.98 13.04
N GLU A 54 2.65 -5.45 14.05
CA GLU A 54 3.99 -6.02 13.85
C GLU A 54 3.94 -7.32 13.02
N THR A 55 2.94 -8.15 13.24
CA THR A 55 2.72 -9.35 12.44
C THR A 55 2.35 -8.99 10.99
N MET A 56 1.45 -8.02 10.80
CA MET A 56 1.09 -7.53 9.47
C MET A 56 2.30 -6.96 8.73
N ARG A 57 3.16 -6.19 9.41
CA ARG A 57 4.40 -5.64 8.83
C ARG A 57 5.34 -6.74 8.36
N SER A 58 5.58 -7.74 9.21
CA SER A 58 6.44 -8.89 8.87
C SER A 58 5.90 -9.64 7.65
N LEU A 59 4.61 -9.92 7.64
CA LEU A 59 3.96 -10.60 6.52
C LEU A 59 3.97 -9.76 5.24
N ALA A 60 3.71 -8.45 5.33
CA ALA A 60 3.76 -7.55 4.18
C ALA A 60 5.15 -7.51 3.54
N CYS A 61 6.22 -7.43 4.36
CA CYS A 61 7.59 -7.50 3.87
C CYS A 61 7.87 -8.82 3.14
N GLU A 62 7.49 -9.95 3.74
CA GLU A 62 7.70 -11.27 3.12
C GLU A 62 6.93 -11.44 1.81
N LEU A 63 5.64 -11.07 1.81
CA LEU A 63 4.77 -11.18 0.63
C LEU A 63 5.18 -10.22 -0.49
N GLY A 64 5.75 -9.07 -0.16
CA GLY A 64 6.19 -8.07 -1.13
C GLY A 64 7.57 -8.30 -1.73
N LYS A 65 8.36 -9.26 -1.23
CA LYS A 65 9.69 -9.56 -1.77
C LYS A 65 9.63 -9.97 -3.23
N GLY A 66 10.54 -9.43 -4.03
CA GLY A 66 10.66 -9.74 -5.44
C GLY A 66 9.69 -9.01 -6.36
N PHE A 67 8.77 -8.22 -5.80
CA PHE A 67 7.88 -7.35 -6.58
C PHE A 67 8.34 -5.90 -6.47
N ALA A 68 8.53 -5.24 -7.61
CA ALA A 68 8.96 -3.85 -7.66
C ALA A 68 8.02 -2.93 -6.86
N CYS A 69 6.72 -3.22 -6.94
CA CYS A 69 5.67 -2.53 -6.20
C CYS A 69 4.49 -3.48 -5.98
N ALA A 70 3.99 -3.57 -4.77
CA ALA A 70 2.78 -4.32 -4.45
C ALA A 70 2.03 -3.68 -3.29
N ARG A 71 0.69 -3.70 -3.36
CA ARG A 71 -0.18 -3.39 -2.22
C ARG A 71 -0.60 -4.70 -1.57
N ILE A 72 -0.35 -4.83 -0.28
CA ILE A 72 -0.71 -6.01 0.52
C ILE A 72 -1.81 -5.60 1.49
N ASP A 73 -2.97 -6.21 1.38
CA ASP A 73 -4.14 -5.89 2.18
C ASP A 73 -4.39 -6.92 3.28
N PHE A 74 -4.60 -6.42 4.49
CA PHE A 74 -4.98 -7.22 5.65
C PHE A 74 -6.23 -6.66 6.32
N TYR A 75 -6.91 -7.53 7.04
CA TYR A 75 -7.99 -7.20 7.95
C TYR A 75 -7.65 -7.71 9.35
N GLU A 76 -8.03 -6.96 10.37
CA GLU A 76 -8.03 -7.44 11.75
C GLU A 76 -9.46 -7.47 12.27
N VAL A 77 -9.91 -8.65 12.70
CA VAL A 77 -11.24 -8.85 13.27
C VAL A 77 -11.10 -9.68 14.53
N ASP A 78 -11.55 -9.13 15.64
CA ASP A 78 -11.47 -9.79 16.97
C ASP A 78 -10.05 -10.25 17.32
N GLY A 79 -9.05 -9.44 16.97
CA GLY A 79 -7.63 -9.73 17.23
C GLY A 79 -7.00 -10.75 16.28
N ASN A 80 -7.74 -11.24 15.30
CA ASN A 80 -7.22 -12.15 14.28
C ASN A 80 -6.90 -11.40 12.99
N ILE A 81 -5.77 -11.73 12.38
CA ILE A 81 -5.32 -11.14 11.12
C ILE A 81 -5.79 -12.03 9.96
N TYR A 82 -6.42 -11.42 8.99
CA TYR A 82 -6.83 -12.06 7.74
C TYR A 82 -6.11 -11.42 6.57
N PHE A 83 -5.57 -12.25 5.69
CA PHE A 83 -5.04 -11.80 4.41
C PHE A 83 -6.20 -11.46 3.48
N GLY A 84 -6.11 -10.30 2.83
CA GLY A 84 -7.09 -9.84 1.84
C GLY A 84 -6.63 -10.16 0.42
N GLU A 85 -5.74 -9.34 -0.13
CA GLU A 85 -5.24 -9.50 -1.49
C GLU A 85 -3.84 -8.90 -1.67
N ILE A 86 -3.18 -9.28 -2.76
CA ILE A 86 -2.03 -8.58 -3.32
C ILE A 86 -2.47 -7.90 -4.60
N THR A 87 -2.23 -6.59 -4.70
CA THR A 87 -2.56 -5.80 -5.88
C THR A 87 -1.27 -5.23 -6.48
N PHE A 88 -1.00 -5.53 -7.75
CA PHE A 88 0.23 -5.08 -8.43
C PHE A 88 0.07 -3.73 -9.11
N THR A 89 -1.14 -3.38 -9.53
CA THR A 89 -1.44 -2.09 -10.16
C THR A 89 -2.62 -1.47 -9.43
N ASP A 90 -2.34 -0.72 -8.37
CA ASP A 90 -3.38 -0.10 -7.55
C ASP A 90 -4.12 0.97 -8.34
N ALA A 91 -5.46 0.94 -8.27
CA ALA A 91 -6.36 1.85 -8.98
C ALA A 91 -5.97 2.03 -10.46
N ASP A 92 -5.64 0.94 -11.16
CA ASP A 92 -5.19 0.93 -12.56
C ASP A 92 -3.98 1.87 -12.84
N GLY A 93 -3.18 2.15 -11.82
CA GLY A 93 -2.04 3.07 -11.91
C GLY A 93 -2.43 4.55 -11.92
N LEU A 94 -3.67 4.87 -11.58
CA LEU A 94 -4.20 6.25 -11.61
C LEU A 94 -4.23 6.91 -10.23
N SER A 95 -3.74 6.24 -9.19
CA SER A 95 -3.67 6.83 -7.85
C SER A 95 -2.64 7.96 -7.80
N ASP A 96 -2.99 9.02 -7.13
CA ASP A 96 -2.21 10.25 -7.00
C ASP A 96 -1.93 10.57 -5.54
N PHE A 97 -0.84 11.27 -5.26
CA PHE A 97 -0.53 11.78 -3.92
C PHE A 97 -0.90 13.25 -3.77
N ALA A 98 -1.32 13.62 -2.58
CA ALA A 98 -1.49 15.01 -2.19
C ALA A 98 -0.59 15.33 -0.98
N PRO A 99 0.40 16.24 -1.07
CA PRO A 99 0.77 17.01 -2.27
C PRO A 99 1.44 16.16 -3.37
N SER A 100 1.30 16.60 -4.61
CA SER A 100 1.73 15.85 -5.81
C SER A 100 3.24 15.59 -5.90
N CYS A 101 4.07 16.33 -5.15
CA CYS A 101 5.52 16.08 -5.11
C CYS A 101 5.87 14.65 -4.66
N TYR A 102 5.00 13.99 -3.88
CA TYR A 102 5.19 12.62 -3.45
C TYR A 102 5.05 11.59 -4.57
N ASN A 103 4.39 11.92 -5.68
CA ASN A 103 4.39 11.08 -6.89
C ASN A 103 5.82 10.78 -7.33
N ARG A 104 6.67 11.79 -7.36
CA ARG A 104 8.07 11.61 -7.72
C ARG A 104 8.87 10.92 -6.63
N VAL A 105 8.67 11.30 -5.36
CA VAL A 105 9.39 10.69 -4.22
C VAL A 105 9.22 9.17 -4.22
N PHE A 106 8.01 8.66 -4.39
CA PHE A 106 7.75 7.23 -4.43
C PHE A 106 8.07 6.61 -5.79
N GLY A 107 7.82 7.31 -6.89
CA GLY A 107 8.20 6.85 -8.21
C GLY A 107 9.70 6.58 -8.35
N ASP A 108 10.53 7.46 -7.81
CA ASP A 108 12.00 7.32 -7.84
C ASP A 108 12.51 6.13 -6.97
N ARG A 109 11.69 5.62 -6.07
CA ARG A 109 12.01 4.44 -5.23
C ARG A 109 11.66 3.11 -5.89
N ILE A 110 10.84 3.11 -6.94
CA ILE A 110 10.46 1.90 -7.66
C ILE A 110 11.58 1.52 -8.60
N ILE A 111 12.22 0.36 -8.35
CA ILE A 111 13.24 -0.20 -9.22
C ILE A 111 12.58 -1.27 -10.08
N LEU A 112 12.39 -0.97 -11.36
CA LEU A 112 11.82 -1.92 -12.29
C LEU A 112 12.86 -3.01 -12.60
N PRO A 113 12.43 -4.28 -12.70
CA PRO A 113 13.32 -5.35 -13.12
C PRO A 113 13.80 -5.13 -14.56
N GLU A 114 15.01 -5.60 -14.87
CA GLU A 114 15.49 -5.60 -16.24
C GLU A 114 14.51 -6.35 -17.17
N LYS A 115 14.26 -5.76 -18.32
CA LYS A 115 13.37 -6.35 -19.31
C LYS A 115 13.97 -7.68 -19.79
N LYS A 116 13.41 -8.79 -19.33
CA LYS A 116 13.76 -10.11 -19.86
C LYS A 116 13.17 -10.23 -21.26
N SER A 117 14.03 -10.39 -22.27
CA SER A 117 13.56 -10.78 -23.59
C SER A 117 13.11 -12.24 -23.53
N PHE A 118 11.81 -12.48 -23.55
CA PHE A 118 11.29 -13.82 -23.80
C PHE A 118 11.53 -14.17 -25.25
N LYS A 119 12.49 -15.04 -25.52
CA LYS A 119 12.60 -15.70 -26.83
C LYS A 119 11.43 -16.68 -26.95
N GLY A 120 10.41 -16.28 -27.66
CA GLY A 120 9.58 -17.24 -28.38
C GLY A 120 8.28 -17.71 -27.77
N VAL A 121 7.55 -16.95 -26.96
CA VAL A 121 6.11 -17.21 -26.78
C VAL A 121 5.38 -15.88 -26.80
N MET A 122 4.69 -15.60 -27.91
CA MET A 122 3.59 -14.64 -27.88
C MET A 122 2.37 -15.36 -27.33
N LEU A 123 1.90 -14.90 -26.20
CA LEU A 123 0.57 -15.24 -25.70
C LEU A 123 -0.44 -14.33 -26.37
#